data_5fa2f178e853edd1149248f872b4bc83
#
_entry.id   5fa2f178e853edd1149248f872b4bc83
#
_cell.length_a   1.000
_cell.length_b   1.000
_cell.length_c   1.000
_cell.angle_alpha   90.00
_cell.angle_beta   90.00
_cell.angle_gamma   90.00
#
_symmetry.space_group_name_H-M   'P 1'
#
loop_
_entity.id
_entity.type
_entity.pdbx_description
1 polymer ?
#
loop_
_entity_poly.entity_id
_entity_poly.type
_entity_poly.pdbx_seq_one_letter_code
_entity_poly.pdbx_strand_id
1 'polypeptide(L)'
;MSSEIVNIKSSPLELKTVDDIYKVSDILAKSGMFGDVQSAAKCFVKVLAGKELGIPAFASMTGIHLIQGKPALSANLMAALIKGSGKYRYKKIKHTSEVCELEFFELWQNNWESLGISSFSKDDAQAAGLFVGNPNWKKYPKNMLFARAISNGFREFCPDLALGAPIYNPDELGAEISESGNVVDVEVSSPKSQPLLSEDRKQAGITWAVNQGLPQSEAEEIANKATSAKELHSLLQQAIDAKQKSIDIRSEDIDYGGSEPVTEDF
;
A
#
# COMPACT_ATOMS: atom_id res chain seq x y z
N MET A 1 -4.02 1.36 -56.06
CA MET A 1 -3.49 2.37 -55.12
C MET A 1 -3.23 1.66 -53.83
N SER A 2 -1.98 1.36 -53.55
CA SER A 2 -1.57 0.66 -52.33
C SER A 2 -1.44 1.72 -51.24
N SER A 3 -2.32 1.67 -50.22
CA SER A 3 -2.20 2.52 -49.04
C SER A 3 -1.07 2.00 -48.18
N GLU A 4 0.08 2.67 -48.22
CA GLU A 4 1.13 2.45 -47.21
C GLU A 4 0.58 2.78 -45.85
N ILE A 5 0.43 1.74 -45.00
CA ILE A 5 0.19 1.91 -43.59
C ILE A 5 1.48 2.49 -43.01
N VAL A 6 1.49 3.78 -42.74
CA VAL A 6 2.58 4.44 -42.01
C VAL A 6 2.59 3.86 -40.62
N ASN A 7 3.52 2.96 -40.40
CA ASN A 7 3.76 2.37 -39.07
C ASN A 7 4.48 3.44 -38.24
N ILE A 8 3.72 4.27 -37.54
CA ILE A 8 4.26 5.25 -36.58
C ILE A 8 4.80 4.44 -35.41
N LYS A 9 6.04 3.95 -35.53
CA LYS A 9 6.83 3.54 -34.37
C LYS A 9 7.23 4.81 -33.63
N SER A 10 6.34 5.34 -32.82
CA SER A 10 6.74 6.26 -31.79
C SER A 10 7.67 5.49 -30.85
N SER A 11 8.95 5.88 -30.82
CA SER A 11 9.88 5.35 -29.81
C SER A 11 9.26 5.68 -28.46
N PRO A 12 8.94 4.69 -27.63
CA PRO A 12 8.42 4.96 -26.29
C PRO A 12 9.47 5.78 -25.54
N LEU A 13 9.02 6.67 -24.65
CA LEU A 13 9.90 7.43 -23.77
C LEU A 13 10.79 6.44 -23.01
N GLU A 14 12.08 6.38 -23.34
CA GLU A 14 13.01 5.48 -22.67
C GLU A 14 13.48 6.10 -21.35
N LEU A 15 13.06 5.52 -20.26
CA LEU A 15 13.56 5.85 -18.92
C LEU A 15 14.77 4.95 -18.62
N LYS A 16 15.99 5.45 -18.81
CA LYS A 16 17.23 4.66 -18.69
C LYS A 16 17.80 4.67 -17.28
N THR A 17 17.73 5.81 -16.62
CA THR A 17 18.34 6.03 -15.32
C THR A 17 17.31 6.13 -14.19
N VAL A 18 17.76 5.95 -12.96
CA VAL A 18 16.96 6.18 -11.76
C VAL A 18 16.46 7.64 -11.72
N ASP A 19 17.31 8.58 -12.15
CA ASP A 19 16.97 10.00 -12.21
C ASP A 19 15.86 10.31 -13.22
N ASP A 20 15.86 9.64 -14.39
CA ASP A 20 14.77 9.77 -15.36
C ASP A 20 13.44 9.30 -14.78
N ILE A 21 13.46 8.14 -14.08
CA ILE A 21 12.27 7.60 -13.42
C ILE A 21 11.78 8.56 -12.34
N TYR A 22 12.71 9.11 -11.54
CA TYR A 22 12.36 10.06 -10.48
C TYR A 22 11.72 11.33 -11.05
N LYS A 23 12.31 11.94 -12.09
CA LYS A 23 11.78 13.14 -12.74
C LYS A 23 10.38 12.93 -13.30
N VAL A 24 10.17 11.82 -14.00
CA VAL A 24 8.83 11.48 -14.54
C VAL A 24 7.85 11.24 -13.40
N SER A 25 8.26 10.55 -12.35
CA SER A 25 7.41 10.26 -11.18
C SER A 25 7.00 11.54 -10.44
N ASP A 26 7.91 12.50 -10.30
CA ASP A 26 7.64 13.80 -9.70
C ASP A 26 6.60 14.61 -10.51
N ILE A 27 6.74 14.60 -11.83
CA ILE A 27 5.76 15.25 -12.73
C ILE A 27 4.39 14.57 -12.63
N LEU A 28 4.35 13.24 -12.65
CA LEU A 28 3.10 12.48 -12.56
C LEU A 28 2.40 12.71 -11.22
N ALA A 29 3.15 12.76 -10.10
CA ALA A 29 2.60 13.07 -8.79
C ALA A 29 2.02 14.49 -8.74
N LYS A 30 2.74 15.48 -9.27
CA LYS A 30 2.31 16.89 -9.30
C LYS A 30 1.13 17.14 -10.25
N SER A 31 0.90 16.27 -11.22
CA SER A 31 -0.19 16.40 -12.18
C SER A 31 -1.59 16.30 -11.55
N GLY A 32 -1.71 15.66 -10.38
CA GLY A 32 -3.00 15.38 -9.74
C GLY A 32 -3.91 14.39 -10.50
N MET A 33 -3.41 13.79 -11.60
CA MET A 33 -4.21 12.88 -12.44
C MET A 33 -4.48 11.51 -11.78
N PHE A 34 -3.65 11.12 -10.80
CA PHE A 34 -3.70 9.80 -10.19
C PHE A 34 -4.07 9.93 -8.72
N GLY A 35 -5.37 9.78 -8.40
CA GLY A 35 -5.91 9.96 -7.05
C GLY A 35 -5.33 8.99 -6.01
N ASP A 36 -4.98 7.78 -6.45
CA ASP A 36 -4.38 6.74 -5.60
C ASP A 36 -2.90 7.01 -5.25
N VAL A 37 -2.26 8.02 -5.86
CA VAL A 37 -0.84 8.29 -5.67
C VAL A 37 -0.56 9.79 -5.59
N GLN A 38 -0.41 10.29 -4.38
CA GLN A 38 -0.16 11.72 -4.12
C GLN A 38 1.31 12.07 -3.84
N SER A 39 2.24 11.11 -3.91
CA SER A 39 3.66 11.35 -3.67
C SER A 39 4.55 10.84 -4.79
N ALA A 40 5.62 11.57 -5.08
CA ALA A 40 6.63 11.16 -6.06
C ALA A 40 7.21 9.77 -5.76
N ALA A 41 7.38 9.42 -4.48
CA ALA A 41 7.89 8.11 -4.06
C ALA A 41 6.94 6.96 -4.45
N LYS A 42 5.62 7.12 -4.27
CA LYS A 42 4.64 6.11 -4.68
C LYS A 42 4.57 6.00 -6.22
N CYS A 43 4.62 7.13 -6.94
CA CYS A 43 4.74 7.12 -8.40
C CYS A 43 6.00 6.39 -8.86
N PHE A 44 7.14 6.68 -8.21
CA PHE A 44 8.42 6.04 -8.50
C PHE A 44 8.34 4.51 -8.40
N VAL A 45 7.77 3.99 -7.31
CA VAL A 45 7.59 2.54 -7.12
C VAL A 45 6.72 1.93 -8.21
N LYS A 46 5.61 2.58 -8.59
CA LYS A 46 4.73 2.08 -9.67
C LYS A 46 5.44 2.07 -11.02
N VAL A 47 6.16 3.16 -11.36
CA VAL A 47 6.89 3.27 -12.63
C VAL A 47 8.06 2.29 -12.67
N LEU A 48 8.78 2.12 -11.55
CA LEU A 48 9.88 1.16 -11.45
C LEU A 48 9.38 -0.29 -11.62
N ALA A 49 8.35 -0.68 -10.89
CA ALA A 49 7.72 -2.00 -11.03
C ALA A 49 7.24 -2.26 -12.45
N GLY A 50 6.61 -1.26 -13.08
CA GLY A 50 6.21 -1.37 -14.48
C GLY A 50 7.39 -1.52 -15.43
N LYS A 51 8.48 -0.79 -15.21
CA LYS A 51 9.70 -0.90 -16.02
C LYS A 51 10.28 -2.31 -15.97
N GLU A 52 10.33 -2.94 -14.80
CA GLU A 52 10.79 -4.32 -14.64
C GLU A 52 9.91 -5.31 -15.41
N LEU A 53 8.60 -5.04 -15.52
CA LEU A 53 7.65 -5.84 -16.28
C LEU A 53 7.55 -5.43 -17.77
N GLY A 54 8.40 -4.52 -18.24
CA GLY A 54 8.35 -4.01 -19.61
C GLY A 54 7.13 -3.12 -19.92
N ILE A 55 6.50 -2.54 -18.89
CA ILE A 55 5.30 -1.71 -19.00
C ILE A 55 5.71 -0.23 -19.07
N PRO A 56 5.21 0.56 -20.06
CA PRO A 56 5.45 2.00 -20.11
C PRO A 56 4.96 2.75 -18.86
N ALA A 57 5.63 3.85 -18.52
CA ALA A 57 5.37 4.61 -17.28
C ALA A 57 3.90 4.99 -17.09
N PHE A 58 3.22 5.49 -18.12
CA PHE A 58 1.81 5.87 -18.04
C PHE A 58 0.90 4.65 -17.80
N ALA A 59 1.14 3.53 -18.50
CA ALA A 59 0.41 2.29 -18.30
C ALA A 59 0.67 1.70 -16.91
N SER A 60 1.88 1.88 -16.35
CA SER A 60 2.20 1.49 -14.98
C SER A 60 1.39 2.29 -13.97
N MET A 61 1.26 3.61 -14.18
CA MET A 61 0.47 4.47 -13.30
C MET A 61 -1.02 4.11 -13.28
N THR A 62 -1.59 3.75 -14.45
CA THR A 62 -3.01 3.42 -14.57
C THR A 62 -3.35 1.96 -14.27
N GLY A 63 -2.42 1.04 -14.48
CA GLY A 63 -2.65 -0.40 -14.39
C GLY A 63 -2.05 -1.09 -13.17
N ILE A 64 -1.08 -0.46 -12.48
CA ILE A 64 -0.48 -0.98 -11.25
C ILE A 64 -1.03 -0.18 -10.07
N HIS A 65 -1.52 -0.87 -9.06
CA HIS A 65 -2.05 -0.29 -7.82
C HIS A 65 -1.23 -0.77 -6.63
N LEU A 66 -1.04 0.11 -5.64
CA LEU A 66 -0.35 -0.23 -4.40
C LEU A 66 -1.39 -0.27 -3.28
N ILE A 67 -1.85 -1.46 -2.93
CA ILE A 67 -2.92 -1.67 -1.95
C ILE A 67 -2.30 -2.34 -0.72
N GLN A 68 -2.37 -1.68 0.44
CA GLN A 68 -1.76 -2.18 1.69
C GLN A 68 -0.26 -2.54 1.53
N GLY A 69 0.48 -1.75 0.72
CA GLY A 69 1.89 -2.00 0.44
C GLY A 69 2.18 -3.15 -0.53
N LYS A 70 1.15 -3.79 -1.09
CA LYS A 70 1.29 -4.88 -2.06
C LYS A 70 0.99 -4.37 -3.47
N PRO A 71 1.79 -4.76 -4.49
CA PRO A 71 1.47 -4.44 -5.88
C PRO A 71 0.29 -5.29 -6.37
N ALA A 72 -0.66 -4.64 -7.00
CA ALA A 72 -1.79 -5.28 -7.66
C ALA A 72 -1.87 -4.81 -9.11
N LEU A 73 -2.11 -5.71 -10.05
CA LEU A 73 -2.29 -5.38 -11.45
C LEU A 73 -3.78 -5.38 -11.79
N SER A 74 -4.22 -4.37 -12.55
CA SER A 74 -5.58 -4.37 -13.08
C SER A 74 -5.79 -5.54 -14.05
N ALA A 75 -7.00 -6.07 -14.11
CA ALA A 75 -7.37 -7.14 -15.04
C ALA A 75 -7.08 -6.77 -16.51
N ASN A 76 -7.28 -5.50 -16.86
CA ASN A 76 -7.00 -4.99 -18.21
C ASN A 76 -5.50 -5.02 -18.52
N LEU A 77 -4.64 -4.67 -17.54
CA LEU A 77 -3.20 -4.74 -17.72
C LEU A 77 -2.72 -6.19 -17.86
N MET A 78 -3.21 -7.11 -17.03
CA MET A 78 -2.91 -8.54 -17.16
C MET A 78 -3.32 -9.07 -18.54
N ALA A 79 -4.52 -8.73 -19.01
CA ALA A 79 -5.00 -9.09 -20.34
C ALA A 79 -4.13 -8.52 -21.48
N ALA A 80 -3.63 -7.29 -21.30
CA ALA A 80 -2.74 -6.64 -22.27
C ALA A 80 -1.36 -7.32 -22.29
N LEU A 81 -0.80 -7.65 -21.13
CA LEU A 81 0.47 -8.38 -21.01
C LEU A 81 0.40 -9.76 -21.69
N ILE A 82 -0.67 -10.53 -21.46
CA ILE A 82 -0.88 -11.82 -22.12
C ILE A 82 -0.87 -11.65 -23.65
N LYS A 83 -1.68 -10.72 -24.15
CA LYS A 83 -1.80 -10.49 -25.61
C LYS A 83 -0.54 -9.88 -26.23
N GLY A 84 0.16 -9.02 -25.49
CA GLY A 84 1.38 -8.36 -25.95
C GLY A 84 2.61 -9.26 -25.91
N SER A 85 2.58 -10.36 -25.16
CA SER A 85 3.73 -11.26 -24.97
C SER A 85 4.18 -11.97 -26.25
N GLY A 86 3.26 -12.17 -27.22
CA GLY A 86 3.50 -13.01 -28.38
C GLY A 86 3.63 -14.51 -28.05
N LYS A 87 3.80 -14.86 -26.78
CA LYS A 87 3.96 -16.23 -26.26
C LYS A 87 2.63 -16.82 -25.79
N TYR A 88 1.77 -15.99 -25.20
CA TYR A 88 0.50 -16.41 -24.63
C TYR A 88 -0.68 -15.71 -25.29
N ARG A 89 -1.81 -16.37 -25.29
CA ARG A 89 -3.11 -15.80 -25.65
C ARG A 89 -4.21 -16.46 -24.86
N TYR A 90 -5.38 -15.80 -24.79
CA TYR A 90 -6.58 -16.40 -24.22
C TYR A 90 -7.78 -16.22 -25.13
N LYS A 91 -8.76 -17.13 -25.01
CA LYS A 91 -10.04 -17.08 -25.70
C LYS A 91 -11.15 -17.10 -24.66
N LYS A 92 -12.15 -16.23 -24.82
CA LYS A 92 -13.36 -16.28 -23.99
C LYS A 92 -14.25 -17.40 -24.47
N ILE A 93 -14.41 -18.45 -23.67
CA ILE A 93 -15.31 -19.57 -23.94
C ILE A 93 -16.72 -19.20 -23.49
N LYS A 94 -16.85 -18.67 -22.27
CA LYS A 94 -18.12 -18.21 -21.73
C LYS A 94 -17.93 -16.91 -20.96
N HIS A 95 -18.85 -15.95 -21.13
CA HIS A 95 -18.77 -14.67 -20.44
C HIS A 95 -20.19 -14.14 -20.22
N THR A 96 -20.79 -14.54 -19.11
CA THR A 96 -22.15 -14.19 -18.69
C THR A 96 -22.11 -13.47 -17.34
N SER A 97 -23.28 -13.14 -16.79
CA SER A 97 -23.41 -12.66 -15.42
C SER A 97 -23.24 -13.73 -14.35
N GLU A 98 -23.21 -14.99 -14.75
CA GLU A 98 -23.11 -16.15 -13.83
C GLU A 98 -21.73 -16.80 -13.83
N VAL A 99 -21.00 -16.76 -14.96
CA VAL A 99 -19.69 -17.40 -15.09
C VAL A 99 -18.85 -16.75 -16.19
N CYS A 100 -17.54 -16.66 -15.94
CA CYS A 100 -16.52 -16.35 -16.94
C CYS A 100 -15.55 -17.53 -17.08
N GLU A 101 -15.38 -18.03 -18.30
CA GLU A 101 -14.46 -19.11 -18.64
C GLU A 101 -13.51 -18.61 -19.73
N LEU A 102 -12.22 -18.70 -19.46
CA LEU A 102 -11.14 -18.27 -20.34
C LEU A 102 -10.20 -19.44 -20.60
N GLU A 103 -10.07 -19.85 -21.85
CA GLU A 103 -9.09 -20.84 -22.26
C GLU A 103 -7.78 -20.16 -22.60
N PHE A 104 -6.68 -20.62 -22.01
CA PHE A 104 -5.34 -20.08 -22.18
C PHE A 104 -4.54 -20.98 -23.13
N PHE A 105 -3.66 -20.34 -23.91
CA PHE A 105 -2.81 -21.01 -24.89
C PHE A 105 -1.40 -20.46 -24.82
N GLU A 106 -0.43 -21.32 -25.04
CA GLU A 106 0.98 -20.99 -25.23
C GLU A 106 1.41 -21.32 -26.66
N LEU A 107 2.30 -20.48 -27.22
CA LEU A 107 2.92 -20.75 -28.50
C LEU A 107 4.15 -21.65 -28.31
N TRP A 108 4.00 -22.92 -28.65
CA TRP A 108 5.06 -23.91 -28.58
C TRP A 108 5.36 -24.45 -29.99
N GLN A 109 6.61 -24.43 -30.41
CA GLN A 109 7.05 -24.91 -31.72
C GLN A 109 6.18 -24.42 -32.91
N ASN A 110 5.83 -23.12 -32.92
CA ASN A 110 4.91 -22.49 -33.88
C ASN A 110 3.44 -22.98 -33.85
N ASN A 111 3.05 -23.76 -32.86
CA ASN A 111 1.67 -24.19 -32.65
C ASN A 111 1.12 -23.60 -31.35
N TRP A 112 -0.18 -23.29 -31.38
CA TRP A 112 -0.87 -22.87 -30.16
C TRP A 112 -1.42 -24.06 -29.43
N GLU A 113 -0.85 -24.36 -28.26
CA GLU A 113 -1.28 -25.44 -27.40
C GLU A 113 -2.15 -24.90 -26.25
N SER A 114 -3.25 -25.58 -25.93
CA SER A 114 -4.10 -25.22 -24.82
C SER A 114 -3.42 -25.59 -23.49
N LEU A 115 -3.31 -24.62 -22.59
CA LEU A 115 -2.79 -24.82 -21.24
C LEU A 115 -3.89 -25.22 -20.26
N GLY A 116 -5.14 -24.87 -20.58
CA GLY A 116 -6.29 -25.12 -19.71
C GLY A 116 -7.28 -23.98 -19.68
N ILE A 117 -8.29 -24.12 -18.82
CA ILE A 117 -9.38 -23.15 -18.67
C ILE A 117 -9.34 -22.57 -17.26
N SER A 118 -9.21 -21.24 -17.19
CA SER A 118 -9.48 -20.51 -15.96
C SER A 118 -10.96 -20.12 -15.92
N SER A 119 -11.66 -20.55 -14.88
CA SER A 119 -13.07 -20.30 -14.67
C SER A 119 -13.30 -19.60 -13.34
N PHE A 120 -14.28 -18.68 -13.32
CA PHE A 120 -14.77 -18.08 -12.09
C PHE A 120 -16.27 -17.81 -12.21
N SER A 121 -17.03 -18.33 -11.27
CA SER A 121 -18.49 -18.27 -11.25
C SER A 121 -19.00 -17.29 -10.17
N LYS A 122 -20.30 -17.02 -10.24
CA LYS A 122 -20.99 -16.25 -9.20
C LYS A 122 -21.04 -17.00 -7.87
N ASP A 123 -21.13 -18.34 -7.92
CA ASP A 123 -21.11 -19.18 -6.73
C ASP A 123 -19.73 -19.14 -6.06
N ASP A 124 -18.65 -19.13 -6.85
CA ASP A 124 -17.28 -18.93 -6.31
C ASP A 124 -17.15 -17.57 -5.65
N ALA A 125 -17.72 -16.52 -6.26
CA ALA A 125 -17.72 -15.19 -5.70
C ALA A 125 -18.54 -15.10 -4.39
N GLN A 126 -19.66 -15.82 -4.30
CA GLN A 126 -20.45 -15.89 -3.08
C GLN A 126 -19.71 -16.67 -1.97
N ALA A 127 -19.13 -17.79 -2.30
CA ALA A 127 -18.34 -18.62 -1.37
C ALA A 127 -17.14 -17.83 -0.82
N ALA A 128 -16.52 -16.98 -1.66
CA ALA A 128 -15.43 -16.09 -1.27
C ALA A 128 -15.90 -14.80 -0.54
N GLY A 129 -17.21 -14.59 -0.34
CA GLY A 129 -17.76 -13.43 0.36
C GLY A 129 -17.64 -12.10 -0.41
N LEU A 130 -17.38 -12.12 -1.72
CA LEU A 130 -17.06 -10.93 -2.51
C LEU A 130 -18.25 -10.00 -2.74
N PHE A 131 -19.48 -10.45 -2.49
CA PHE A 131 -20.69 -9.63 -2.58
C PHE A 131 -20.88 -8.71 -1.37
N VAL A 132 -20.14 -8.95 -0.29
CA VAL A 132 -20.17 -8.15 0.93
C VAL A 132 -19.10 -7.05 0.82
N GLY A 133 -19.54 -5.79 0.93
CA GLY A 133 -18.62 -4.65 0.95
C GLY A 133 -18.22 -4.08 -0.42
N ASN A 134 -18.47 -4.80 -1.53
CA ASN A 134 -18.20 -4.29 -2.87
C ASN A 134 -19.45 -4.30 -3.75
N PRO A 135 -20.13 -3.15 -3.96
CA PRO A 135 -21.36 -3.06 -4.74
C PRO A 135 -21.18 -3.41 -6.23
N ASN A 136 -19.94 -3.40 -6.74
CA ASN A 136 -19.66 -3.65 -8.16
C ASN A 136 -19.94 -5.10 -8.56
N TRP A 137 -19.85 -6.03 -7.63
CA TRP A 137 -20.25 -7.42 -7.87
C TRP A 137 -21.73 -7.56 -8.26
N LYS A 138 -22.57 -6.65 -7.75
CA LYS A 138 -24.00 -6.60 -8.12
C LYS A 138 -24.25 -5.77 -9.38
N LYS A 139 -23.51 -4.65 -9.54
CA LYS A 139 -23.69 -3.73 -10.67
C LYS A 139 -23.09 -4.27 -11.97
N TYR A 140 -21.88 -4.83 -11.90
CA TYR A 140 -21.08 -5.21 -13.06
C TYR A 140 -20.55 -6.66 -12.95
N PRO A 141 -21.44 -7.67 -12.74
CA PRO A 141 -21.03 -9.05 -12.47
C PRO A 141 -20.14 -9.61 -13.57
N LYS A 142 -20.43 -9.35 -14.84
CA LYS A 142 -19.59 -9.82 -15.96
C LYS A 142 -18.14 -9.30 -15.87
N ASN A 143 -17.96 -8.03 -15.53
CA ASN A 143 -16.62 -7.42 -15.45
C ASN A 143 -15.85 -7.99 -14.25
N MET A 144 -16.52 -8.17 -13.13
CA MET A 144 -15.91 -8.75 -11.92
C MET A 144 -15.53 -10.22 -12.12
N LEU A 145 -16.40 -11.02 -12.74
CA LEU A 145 -16.10 -12.40 -13.07
C LEU A 145 -14.93 -12.51 -14.07
N PHE A 146 -14.89 -11.63 -15.08
CA PHE A 146 -13.76 -11.57 -15.99
C PHE A 146 -12.47 -11.19 -15.28
N ALA A 147 -12.50 -10.19 -14.38
CA ALA A 147 -11.33 -9.76 -13.64
C ALA A 147 -10.75 -10.90 -12.80
N ARG A 148 -11.58 -11.74 -12.19
CA ARG A 148 -11.14 -12.91 -11.44
C ARG A 148 -10.62 -14.02 -12.34
N ALA A 149 -11.35 -14.38 -13.40
CA ALA A 149 -10.92 -15.42 -14.31
C ALA A 149 -9.60 -15.07 -15.00
N ILE A 150 -9.39 -13.82 -15.44
CA ILE A 150 -8.14 -13.41 -16.08
C ILE A 150 -6.96 -13.38 -15.09
N SER A 151 -7.18 -12.93 -13.85
CA SER A 151 -6.11 -12.88 -12.85
C SER A 151 -5.70 -14.26 -12.37
N ASN A 152 -6.65 -15.18 -12.19
CA ASN A 152 -6.35 -16.57 -11.86
C ASN A 152 -5.54 -17.23 -12.98
N GLY A 153 -6.03 -17.14 -14.22
CA GLY A 153 -5.33 -17.72 -15.37
C GLY A 153 -3.97 -17.07 -15.67
N PHE A 154 -3.81 -15.76 -15.42
CA PHE A 154 -2.52 -15.08 -15.53
C PHE A 154 -1.49 -15.69 -14.57
N ARG A 155 -1.86 -15.91 -13.31
CA ARG A 155 -0.98 -16.52 -12.30
C ARG A 155 -0.69 -18.00 -12.56
N GLU A 156 -1.67 -18.74 -13.05
CA GLU A 156 -1.55 -20.19 -13.25
C GLU A 156 -0.80 -20.53 -14.53
N PHE A 157 -1.13 -19.86 -15.63
CA PHE A 157 -0.66 -20.21 -16.97
C PHE A 157 0.45 -19.30 -17.52
N CYS A 158 0.61 -18.09 -16.97
CA CYS A 158 1.54 -17.09 -17.49
C CYS A 158 2.43 -16.47 -16.40
N PRO A 159 2.97 -17.24 -15.42
CA PRO A 159 3.70 -16.68 -14.27
C PRO A 159 4.98 -15.97 -14.66
N ASP A 160 5.58 -16.33 -15.78
CA ASP A 160 6.79 -15.70 -16.33
C ASP A 160 6.56 -14.28 -16.81
N LEU A 161 5.34 -13.89 -17.19
CA LEU A 161 5.02 -12.50 -17.54
C LEU A 161 5.10 -11.55 -16.35
N ALA A 162 5.04 -12.08 -15.14
CA ALA A 162 5.19 -11.35 -13.89
C ALA A 162 6.54 -11.62 -13.21
N LEU A 163 7.47 -12.31 -13.88
CA LEU A 163 8.77 -12.73 -13.33
C LEU A 163 8.64 -13.49 -12.01
N GLY A 164 7.52 -14.22 -11.81
CA GLY A 164 7.22 -14.94 -10.57
C GLY A 164 6.85 -14.04 -9.38
N ALA A 165 6.67 -12.73 -9.58
CA ALA A 165 6.24 -11.84 -8.52
C ALA A 165 4.81 -12.19 -8.06
N PRO A 166 4.50 -12.08 -6.75
CA PRO A 166 3.15 -12.26 -6.25
C PRO A 166 2.27 -11.10 -6.72
N ILE A 167 1.49 -11.36 -7.75
CA ILE A 167 0.59 -10.37 -8.36
C ILE A 167 -0.83 -10.65 -7.91
N TYR A 168 -1.48 -9.60 -7.42
CA TYR A 168 -2.85 -9.62 -6.95
C TYR A 168 -3.76 -8.84 -7.89
N ASN A 169 -5.04 -9.20 -7.94
CA ASN A 169 -6.06 -8.30 -8.47
C ASN A 169 -6.42 -7.30 -7.35
N PRO A 170 -6.65 -6.02 -7.65
CA PRO A 170 -7.06 -5.02 -6.66
C PRO A 170 -8.24 -5.46 -5.78
N ASP A 171 -9.24 -6.13 -6.34
CA ASP A 171 -10.38 -6.67 -5.62
C ASP A 171 -10.00 -7.76 -4.58
N GLU A 172 -8.94 -8.53 -4.81
CA GLU A 172 -8.42 -9.52 -3.84
C GLU A 172 -7.83 -8.86 -2.59
N LEU A 173 -7.39 -7.63 -2.71
CA LEU A 173 -6.85 -6.82 -1.62
C LEU A 173 -7.91 -5.88 -1.00
N GLY A 174 -9.18 -6.08 -1.34
CA GLY A 174 -10.31 -5.32 -0.80
C GLY A 174 -10.50 -3.93 -1.42
N ALA A 175 -9.89 -3.65 -2.57
CA ALA A 175 -10.09 -2.39 -3.27
C ALA A 175 -11.43 -2.37 -4.01
N GLU A 176 -12.10 -1.22 -4.00
CA GLU A 176 -13.23 -0.97 -4.89
C GLU A 176 -12.73 -0.69 -6.31
N ILE A 177 -13.32 -1.35 -7.29
CA ILE A 177 -12.95 -1.21 -8.69
C ILE A 177 -14.10 -0.54 -9.43
N SER A 178 -13.83 0.53 -10.18
CA SER A 178 -14.81 1.19 -11.05
C SER A 178 -15.22 0.29 -12.23
N GLU A 179 -16.28 0.68 -12.94
CA GLU A 179 -16.75 0.02 -14.17
C GLU A 179 -15.64 -0.09 -15.23
N SER A 180 -14.75 0.92 -15.31
CA SER A 180 -13.61 0.95 -16.22
C SER A 180 -12.42 0.09 -15.76
N GLY A 181 -12.50 -0.58 -14.61
CA GLY A 181 -11.43 -1.41 -14.04
C GLY A 181 -10.35 -0.63 -13.28
N ASN A 182 -10.58 0.66 -13.00
CA ASN A 182 -9.70 1.47 -12.17
C ASN A 182 -10.08 1.33 -10.70
N VAL A 183 -9.09 1.36 -9.82
CA VAL A 183 -9.33 1.41 -8.37
C VAL A 183 -9.99 2.74 -8.03
N VAL A 184 -11.21 2.68 -7.49
CA VAL A 184 -11.91 3.83 -6.93
C VAL A 184 -11.39 3.99 -5.51
N ASP A 185 -10.79 5.13 -5.22
CA ASP A 185 -10.29 5.60 -3.93
C ASP A 185 -10.39 4.57 -2.80
N VAL A 186 -9.39 3.73 -2.69
CA VAL A 186 -9.09 3.15 -1.41
C VAL A 186 -8.30 4.23 -0.69
N GLU A 187 -8.91 4.89 0.28
CA GLU A 187 -8.12 5.45 1.35
C GLU A 187 -7.24 4.29 1.83
N VAL A 188 -6.05 4.24 1.27
CA VAL A 188 -5.00 3.39 1.81
C VAL A 188 -4.82 3.95 3.21
N SER A 189 -5.46 3.30 4.19
CA SER A 189 -4.96 3.35 5.53
C SER A 189 -3.57 2.71 5.43
N SER A 190 -2.63 3.49 4.93
CA SER A 190 -1.22 3.28 5.20
C SER A 190 -1.21 2.90 6.67
N PRO A 191 -0.51 1.85 7.12
CA PRO A 191 -0.17 1.79 8.52
C PRO A 191 0.36 3.19 8.76
N LYS A 192 -0.35 3.98 9.58
CA LYS A 192 0.05 5.36 9.84
C LYS A 192 1.51 5.25 10.16
N SER A 193 2.37 5.59 9.22
CA SER A 193 3.76 5.88 9.53
C SER A 193 3.56 6.98 10.55
N GLN A 194 3.74 6.60 11.81
CA GLN A 194 3.63 7.57 12.90
C GLN A 194 4.57 8.66 12.43
N PRO A 195 4.09 9.91 12.29
CA PRO A 195 4.93 10.96 11.75
C PRO A 195 6.19 10.93 12.58
N LEU A 196 7.33 10.72 11.94
CA LEU A 196 8.64 10.84 12.58
C LEU A 196 8.58 12.09 13.44
N LEU A 197 8.86 11.92 14.72
CA LEU A 197 8.71 12.97 15.71
C LEU A 197 9.51 14.19 15.24
N SER A 198 8.82 15.23 14.76
CA SER A 198 9.51 16.45 14.30
C SER A 198 10.26 17.07 15.47
N GLU A 199 11.40 17.68 15.22
CA GLU A 199 12.20 18.34 16.27
C GLU A 199 11.37 19.36 17.05
N ASP A 200 10.44 20.08 16.38
CA ASP A 200 9.50 21.00 17.05
C ASP A 200 8.61 20.30 18.08
N ARG A 201 8.15 19.08 17.77
CA ARG A 201 7.33 18.30 18.70
C ARG A 201 8.14 17.69 19.84
N LYS A 202 9.40 17.30 19.59
CA LYS A 202 10.31 16.87 20.64
C LYS A 202 10.56 18.01 21.61
N GLN A 203 10.88 19.19 21.09
CA GLN A 203 11.15 20.38 21.88
C GLN A 203 9.92 20.83 22.69
N ALA A 204 8.72 20.75 22.11
CA ALA A 204 7.48 21.03 22.83
C ALA A 204 7.24 20.03 23.98
N GLY A 205 7.51 18.74 23.77
CA GLY A 205 7.43 17.69 24.80
C GLY A 205 8.43 17.89 25.92
N ILE A 206 9.68 18.22 25.59
CA ILE A 206 10.74 18.55 26.56
C ILE A 206 10.33 19.74 27.41
N THR A 207 9.92 20.84 26.79
CA THR A 207 9.49 22.05 27.48
C THR A 207 8.31 21.78 28.42
N TRP A 208 7.33 20.99 27.98
CA TRP A 208 6.20 20.59 28.80
C TRP A 208 6.65 19.78 30.02
N ALA A 209 7.52 18.78 29.85
CA ALA A 209 8.00 17.94 30.95
C ALA A 209 8.86 18.70 31.98
N VAL A 210 9.70 19.62 31.52
CA VAL A 210 10.49 20.50 32.38
C VAL A 210 9.58 21.40 33.22
N ASN A 211 8.50 21.93 32.65
CA ASN A 211 7.50 22.70 33.39
C ASN A 211 6.73 21.88 34.43
N GLN A 212 6.69 20.54 34.28
CA GLN A 212 6.14 19.61 35.28
C GLN A 212 7.19 19.13 36.30
N GLY A 213 8.41 19.69 36.26
CA GLY A 213 9.45 19.43 37.25
C GLY A 213 10.41 18.30 36.90
N LEU A 214 10.37 17.77 35.66
CA LEU A 214 11.36 16.79 35.18
C LEU A 214 12.67 17.54 34.81
N PRO A 215 13.88 16.99 35.16
CA PRO A 215 15.14 17.59 34.71
C PRO A 215 15.23 17.62 33.20
N GLN A 216 15.80 18.70 32.66
CA GLN A 216 15.94 18.88 31.20
C GLN A 216 16.74 17.72 30.56
N SER A 217 17.83 17.29 31.19
CA SER A 217 18.66 16.17 30.68
C SER A 217 17.88 14.87 30.55
N GLU A 218 16.98 14.57 31.49
CA GLU A 218 16.15 13.36 31.48
C GLU A 218 15.05 13.47 30.44
N ALA A 219 14.42 14.63 30.28
CA ALA A 219 13.42 14.89 29.26
C ALA A 219 13.99 14.78 27.84
N GLU A 220 15.24 15.27 27.64
CA GLU A 220 15.94 15.16 26.35
C GLU A 220 16.31 13.70 26.03
N GLU A 221 16.75 12.92 27.02
CA GLU A 221 17.07 11.51 26.85
C GLU A 221 15.81 10.70 26.43
N ILE A 222 14.70 10.97 27.08
CA ILE A 222 13.40 10.34 26.74
C ILE A 222 12.96 10.76 25.32
N ALA A 223 13.08 12.05 24.97
CA ALA A 223 12.70 12.57 23.66
C ALA A 223 13.52 11.97 22.52
N ASN A 224 14.79 11.63 22.77
CA ASN A 224 15.66 10.98 21.79
C ASN A 224 15.34 9.48 21.60
N LYS A 225 14.76 8.83 22.60
CA LYS A 225 14.33 7.42 22.52
C LYS A 225 12.96 7.24 21.88
N ALA A 226 12.11 8.25 21.95
CA ALA A 226 10.73 8.17 21.46
C ALA A 226 10.67 8.21 19.92
N THR A 227 9.89 7.28 19.34
CA THR A 227 9.69 7.18 17.88
C THR A 227 8.43 7.91 17.41
N SER A 228 7.49 8.20 18.32
CA SER A 228 6.23 8.87 18.01
C SER A 228 5.81 9.87 19.09
N ALA A 229 4.98 10.85 18.71
CA ALA A 229 4.45 11.86 19.64
C ALA A 229 3.63 11.25 20.80
N LYS A 230 2.92 10.16 20.54
CA LYS A 230 2.14 9.45 21.56
C LYS A 230 3.05 8.72 22.55
N GLU A 231 4.09 8.08 22.04
CA GLU A 231 5.11 7.40 22.84
C GLU A 231 5.89 8.39 23.69
N LEU A 232 6.32 9.53 23.10
CA LEU A 232 6.99 10.61 23.80
C LEU A 232 6.16 11.08 25.01
N HIS A 233 4.89 11.42 24.78
CA HIS A 233 4.01 11.89 25.85
C HIS A 233 3.82 10.83 26.94
N SER A 234 3.67 9.57 26.59
CA SER A 234 3.51 8.45 27.54
C SER A 234 4.76 8.26 28.41
N LEU A 235 5.95 8.28 27.80
CA LEU A 235 7.22 8.10 28.51
C LEU A 235 7.53 9.29 29.44
N LEU A 236 7.29 10.52 28.97
CA LEU A 236 7.47 11.72 29.79
C LEU A 236 6.49 11.75 30.98
N GLN A 237 5.23 11.35 30.78
CA GLN A 237 4.25 11.28 31.86
C GLN A 237 4.66 10.23 32.90
N GLN A 238 5.11 9.05 32.49
CA GLN A 238 5.60 8.01 33.40
C GLN A 238 6.79 8.47 34.25
N ALA A 239 7.72 9.22 33.65
CA ALA A 239 8.89 9.75 34.35
C ALA A 239 8.48 10.84 35.37
N ILE A 240 7.52 11.69 35.04
CA ILE A 240 6.95 12.69 35.95
C ILE A 240 6.26 12.02 37.14
N ASP A 241 5.40 11.03 36.87
CA ASP A 241 4.65 10.32 37.90
C ASP A 241 5.59 9.55 38.86
N ALA A 242 6.65 8.93 38.32
CA ALA A 242 7.67 8.23 39.12
C ALA A 242 8.42 9.21 40.05
N LYS A 243 8.73 10.39 39.55
CA LYS A 243 9.42 11.42 40.33
C LYS A 243 8.53 12.01 41.45
N GLN A 244 7.26 12.26 41.11
CA GLN A 244 6.28 12.74 42.11
C GLN A 244 6.15 11.75 43.27
N LYS A 245 6.01 10.47 42.93
CA LYS A 245 5.94 9.39 43.92
C LYS A 245 7.18 9.29 44.81
N SER A 246 8.35 9.54 44.29
CA SER A 246 9.61 9.54 45.07
C SER A 246 9.73 10.74 46.02
N ILE A 247 9.08 11.85 45.67
CA ILE A 247 9.03 13.05 46.54
C ILE A 247 8.04 12.83 47.68
N ASP A 248 6.88 12.20 47.44
CA ASP A 248 5.88 11.90 48.44
C ASP A 248 6.40 10.92 49.50
N ILE A 249 7.12 9.86 49.10
CA ILE A 249 7.74 8.90 50.03
C ILE A 249 8.79 9.59 50.92
N ARG A 250 9.53 10.55 50.41
CA ARG A 250 10.58 11.25 51.14
C ARG A 250 10.02 12.29 52.14
N SER A 251 8.78 12.74 51.93
CA SER A 251 8.07 13.65 52.86
C SER A 251 7.41 12.92 54.01
N GLU A 252 7.08 11.62 53.88
CA GLU A 252 6.53 10.79 54.94
C GLU A 252 7.60 10.29 55.93
N ASP A 253 8.87 10.24 55.54
CA ASP A 253 9.98 9.80 56.42
C ASP A 253 10.58 10.91 57.29
N ILE A 254 10.08 12.14 57.26
CA ILE A 254 10.47 13.21 58.16
C ILE A 254 9.48 13.26 59.33
N ASP A 255 9.57 12.22 60.21
CA ASP A 255 8.96 12.26 61.50
C ASP A 255 9.83 13.15 62.42
N TYR A 256 9.29 14.30 62.85
CA TYR A 256 9.89 15.15 63.83
C TYR A 256 9.86 14.42 65.18
N GLY A 257 11.01 13.82 65.57
CA GLY A 257 11.23 13.29 66.90
C GLY A 257 10.91 14.36 67.94
N GLY A 258 9.86 14.11 68.67
CA GLY A 258 9.36 14.99 69.73
C GLY A 258 10.43 15.22 70.80
N SER A 259 10.72 16.47 71.07
CA SER A 259 11.46 16.91 72.26
C SER A 259 10.59 16.64 73.51
N GLU A 260 11.05 15.73 74.39
CA GLU A 260 10.50 15.56 75.69
C GLU A 260 10.67 16.85 76.53
N PRO A 261 9.69 17.27 77.31
CA PRO A 261 9.83 18.38 78.25
C PRO A 261 10.65 17.95 79.48
N VAL A 262 11.76 18.67 79.69
CA VAL A 262 12.55 18.55 80.91
C VAL A 262 11.70 19.13 82.10
N THR A 263 11.35 18.26 83.01
CA THR A 263 10.78 18.66 84.32
C THR A 263 11.96 19.05 85.22
N GLU A 264 12.09 20.29 85.51
CA GLU A 264 12.90 20.76 86.65
C GLU A 264 12.04 20.69 87.91
N ASP A 265 12.47 19.80 88.86
CA ASP A 265 12.11 19.84 90.22
C ASP A 265 12.87 20.95 90.95
N PHE A 266 12.11 21.85 91.57
CA PHE A 266 12.37 22.44 92.90
C PHE A 266 11.07 22.89 93.53
#